data_77f6eee9c2ecf1f72275ba0027861a0b
#
_entry.id   77f6eee9c2ecf1f72275ba0027861a0b
#
_cell.length_a   1.000
_cell.length_b   1.000
_cell.length_c   1.000
_cell.angle_alpha   90.00
_cell.angle_beta   90.00
_cell.angle_gamma   90.00
#
_symmetry.space_group_name_H-M   'P 1'
#
loop_
_entity.id
_entity.type
_entity.pdbx_description
1 polymer ?
#
loop_
_entity_poly.entity_id
_entity_poly.type
_entity_poly.pdbx_seq_one_letter_code
_entity_poly.pdbx_strand_id
1 'polypeptide(L)'
;HAGMLLPLSGEELRAASPAEFVRCGLAPRRASALALAARNLDLDRLRDDPIATALARLLREPMIGPWSAGVVALWGLGSYTHGIVGDLNLMRLCTNLLGRPATVADTRRLLADYGEWAGLASLHLMHHPLAHRRNHAA
;
A
#
# COMPACT_ATOMS: atom_id res chain seq x y z
N HIS A 1 18.81 -19.94 16.95
CA HIS A 1 17.77 -18.97 16.55
C HIS A 1 18.43 -17.99 15.60
N ALA A 2 18.14 -18.05 14.31
CA ALA A 2 18.42 -16.95 13.41
C ALA A 2 17.71 -15.73 14.01
N GLY A 3 18.50 -14.68 14.38
CA GLY A 3 17.99 -13.54 15.12
C GLY A 3 16.86 -12.87 14.34
N MET A 4 15.65 -12.88 14.90
CA MET A 4 14.57 -12.03 14.43
C MET A 4 14.99 -10.59 14.70
N LEU A 5 15.03 -9.79 13.64
CA LEU A 5 15.23 -8.35 13.76
C LEU A 5 13.90 -7.73 14.18
N LEU A 6 13.94 -6.86 15.19
CA LEU A 6 12.78 -6.05 15.54
C LEU A 6 12.61 -4.95 14.48
N PRO A 7 11.38 -4.59 14.11
CA PRO A 7 11.15 -3.44 13.27
C PRO A 7 11.63 -2.17 13.98
N LEU A 8 12.03 -1.17 13.20
CA LEU A 8 12.40 0.14 13.73
C LEU A 8 11.20 0.77 14.44
N SER A 9 11.45 1.38 15.60
CA SER A 9 10.47 2.19 16.31
C SER A 9 10.15 3.48 15.53
N GLY A 10 9.04 4.14 15.85
CA GLY A 10 8.70 5.44 15.28
C GLY A 10 9.78 6.50 15.54
N GLU A 11 10.47 6.45 16.69
CA GLU A 11 11.56 7.34 17.03
C GLU A 11 12.80 7.10 16.16
N GLU A 12 13.21 5.85 16.01
CA GLU A 12 14.32 5.46 15.14
C GLU A 12 14.06 5.83 13.68
N LEU A 13 12.83 5.63 13.19
CA LEU A 13 12.45 6.06 11.84
C LEU A 13 12.52 7.57 11.67
N ARG A 14 12.12 8.36 12.68
CA ARG A 14 12.22 9.83 12.64
C ARG A 14 13.67 10.33 12.66
N ALA A 15 14.53 9.64 13.40
CA ALA A 15 15.95 9.99 13.52
C ALA A 15 16.73 9.64 12.25
N ALA A 16 16.31 8.61 11.51
CA ALA A 16 17.01 8.15 10.33
C ALA A 16 16.94 9.16 9.16
N SER A 17 18.07 9.31 8.49
CA SER A 17 18.19 10.13 7.29
C SER A 17 17.77 9.37 6.03
N PRO A 18 17.35 10.04 4.94
CA PRO A 18 17.11 9.39 3.65
C PRO A 18 18.31 8.58 3.13
N ALA A 19 19.54 9.05 3.41
CA ALA A 19 20.76 8.38 2.99
C ALA A 19 20.94 7.01 3.67
N GLU A 20 20.52 6.88 4.93
CA GLU A 20 20.54 5.60 5.64
C GLU A 20 19.57 4.59 5.02
N PHE A 21 18.36 5.01 4.68
CA PHE A 21 17.40 4.16 3.97
C PHE A 21 17.90 3.75 2.59
N VAL A 22 18.60 4.65 1.87
CA VAL A 22 19.23 4.32 0.57
C VAL A 22 20.31 3.26 0.75
N ARG A 23 21.16 3.36 1.80
CA ARG A 23 22.15 2.33 2.12
C ARG A 23 21.52 0.96 2.44
N CYS A 24 20.30 0.97 2.97
CA CYS A 24 19.51 -0.24 3.18
C CYS A 24 18.79 -0.75 1.91
N GLY A 25 19.01 -0.13 0.74
CA GLY A 25 18.49 -0.59 -0.54
C GLY A 25 17.18 0.08 -0.99
N LEU A 26 16.68 1.10 -0.28
CA LEU A 26 15.52 1.85 -0.76
C LEU A 26 15.94 2.77 -1.91
N ALA A 27 15.10 2.85 -2.95
CA ALA A 27 15.29 3.86 -3.99
C ALA A 27 15.23 5.28 -3.37
N PRO A 28 16.06 6.25 -3.81
CA PRO A 28 16.19 7.56 -3.17
C PRO A 28 14.84 8.28 -2.95
N ARG A 29 13.95 8.21 -3.92
CA ARG A 29 12.62 8.81 -3.84
C ARG A 29 11.76 8.19 -2.74
N ARG A 30 11.83 6.86 -2.56
CA ARG A 30 11.11 6.15 -1.51
C ARG A 30 11.73 6.42 -0.13
N ALA A 31 13.04 6.49 -0.06
CA ALA A 31 13.76 6.84 1.15
C ALA A 31 13.37 8.23 1.67
N SER A 32 13.30 9.22 0.77
CA SER A 32 12.85 10.58 1.10
C SER A 32 11.38 10.60 1.56
N ALA A 33 10.50 9.85 0.88
CA ALA A 33 9.09 9.76 1.26
C ALA A 33 8.91 9.13 2.65
N LEU A 34 9.65 8.04 2.94
CA LEU A 34 9.61 7.37 4.24
C LEU A 34 10.10 8.30 5.36
N ALA A 35 11.24 8.96 5.18
CA ALA A 35 11.79 9.90 6.17
C ALA A 35 10.84 11.08 6.42
N LEU A 36 10.19 11.59 5.38
CA LEU A 36 9.23 12.68 5.51
C LEU A 36 7.97 12.22 6.26
N ALA A 37 7.39 11.10 5.87
CA ALA A 37 6.22 10.54 6.53
C ALA A 37 6.49 10.23 8.01
N ALA A 38 7.67 9.66 8.34
CA ALA A 38 8.05 9.37 9.72
C ALA A 38 8.17 10.63 10.59
N ARG A 39 8.51 11.78 10.01
CA ARG A 39 8.61 13.06 10.72
C ARG A 39 7.26 13.77 10.87
N ASN A 40 6.39 13.65 9.86
CA ASN A 40 5.13 14.37 9.83
C ASN A 40 4.01 13.61 10.55
N LEU A 41 4.11 12.27 10.62
CA LEU A 41 3.09 11.43 11.22
C LEU A 41 3.50 11.00 12.64
N ASP A 42 2.57 11.12 13.55
CA ASP A 42 2.61 10.42 14.82
C ASP A 42 2.16 8.97 14.58
N LEU A 43 3.12 8.06 14.46
CA LEU A 43 2.87 6.66 14.09
C LEU A 43 2.11 5.91 15.17
N ASP A 44 2.32 6.24 16.45
CA ASP A 44 1.63 5.62 17.57
C ASP A 44 0.14 6.04 17.56
N ARG A 45 -0.10 7.34 17.42
CA ARG A 45 -1.45 7.87 17.28
C ARG A 45 -2.15 7.34 16.01
N LEU A 46 -1.42 7.16 14.91
CA LEU A 46 -1.98 6.62 13.67
C LEU A 46 -2.58 5.23 13.87
N ARG A 47 -1.95 4.41 14.74
CA ARG A 47 -2.45 3.08 15.08
C ARG A 47 -3.73 3.11 15.89
N ASP A 48 -3.86 4.12 16.75
CA ASP A 48 -5.01 4.25 17.67
C ASP A 48 -6.17 5.06 17.06
N ASP A 49 -5.94 5.77 15.95
CA ASP A 49 -6.98 6.51 15.23
C ASP A 49 -8.01 5.58 14.56
N PRO A 50 -9.27 6.04 14.41
CA PRO A 50 -10.21 5.40 13.52
C PRO A 50 -9.60 5.26 12.12
N ILE A 51 -9.79 4.10 11.48
CA ILE A 51 -9.13 3.78 10.19
C ILE A 51 -9.30 4.86 9.12
N ALA A 52 -10.49 5.45 9.00
CA ALA A 52 -10.73 6.52 8.05
C ALA A 52 -9.87 7.76 8.33
N THR A 53 -9.65 8.09 9.60
CA THR A 53 -8.79 9.20 10.02
C THR A 53 -7.32 8.89 9.73
N ALA A 54 -6.87 7.68 10.05
CA ALA A 54 -5.51 7.23 9.78
C ALA A 54 -5.19 7.29 8.29
N LEU A 55 -6.09 6.78 7.44
CA LEU A 55 -5.94 6.82 5.99
C LEU A 55 -5.96 8.24 5.43
N ALA A 56 -6.84 9.12 5.94
CA ALA A 56 -6.89 10.51 5.52
C ALA A 56 -5.58 11.25 5.86
N ARG A 57 -4.93 10.92 6.98
CA ARG A 57 -3.60 11.46 7.34
C ARG A 57 -2.52 10.94 6.41
N LEU A 58 -2.47 9.63 6.19
CA LEU A 58 -1.51 8.99 5.27
C LEU A 58 -1.58 9.59 3.86
N LEU A 59 -2.79 9.77 3.32
CA LEU A 59 -2.99 10.28 1.96
C LEU A 59 -2.62 11.76 1.79
N ARG A 60 -2.39 12.51 2.87
CA ARG A 60 -1.85 13.88 2.82
C ARG A 60 -0.33 13.90 2.65
N GLU A 61 0.33 12.79 2.99
CA GLU A 61 1.78 12.72 2.89
C GLU A 61 2.23 12.61 1.43
N PRO A 62 3.23 13.40 1.02
CA PRO A 62 3.79 13.30 -0.31
C PRO A 62 4.24 11.87 -0.61
N MET A 63 3.92 11.39 -1.81
CA MET A 63 4.29 10.05 -2.29
C MET A 63 3.55 8.87 -1.63
N ILE A 64 2.67 9.10 -0.68
CA ILE A 64 1.75 8.09 -0.16
C ILE A 64 0.45 8.17 -0.96
N GLY A 65 0.26 7.23 -1.87
CA GLY A 65 -0.95 7.11 -2.67
C GLY A 65 -1.92 6.06 -2.14
N PRO A 66 -3.06 5.86 -2.82
CA PRO A 66 -4.08 4.89 -2.41
C PRO A 66 -3.54 3.47 -2.24
N TRP A 67 -2.58 3.04 -3.07
CA TRP A 67 -1.92 1.74 -2.93
C TRP A 67 -1.19 1.63 -1.58
N SER A 68 -0.33 2.59 -1.26
CA SER A 68 0.44 2.60 0.00
C SER A 68 -0.48 2.67 1.21
N ALA A 69 -1.52 3.51 1.15
CA ALA A 69 -2.50 3.64 2.22
C ALA A 69 -3.27 2.33 2.43
N GLY A 70 -3.68 1.65 1.37
CA GLY A 70 -4.33 0.33 1.44
C GLY A 70 -3.42 -0.75 2.03
N VAL A 71 -2.13 -0.73 1.68
CA VAL A 71 -1.11 -1.64 2.26
C VAL A 71 -0.97 -1.41 3.76
N VAL A 72 -0.84 -0.15 4.20
CA VAL A 72 -0.76 0.19 5.63
C VAL A 72 -2.03 -0.19 6.36
N ALA A 73 -3.22 0.08 5.78
CA ALA A 73 -4.49 -0.32 6.38
C ALA A 73 -4.54 -1.83 6.64
N LEU A 74 -4.21 -2.62 5.62
CA LEU A 74 -4.36 -4.07 5.67
C LEU A 74 -3.33 -4.74 6.59
N TRP A 75 -2.04 -4.45 6.39
CA TRP A 75 -0.97 -5.13 7.12
C TRP A 75 -0.46 -4.38 8.35
N GLY A 76 -0.56 -3.06 8.35
CA GLY A 76 -0.12 -2.25 9.48
C GLY A 76 -1.20 -2.04 10.55
N LEU A 77 -2.44 -1.82 10.12
CA LEU A 77 -3.56 -1.49 11.00
C LEU A 77 -4.60 -2.62 11.14
N GLY A 78 -4.40 -3.73 10.43
CA GLY A 78 -5.30 -4.90 10.48
C GLY A 78 -6.70 -4.63 9.95
N SER A 79 -6.88 -3.63 9.09
CA SER A 79 -8.18 -3.28 8.53
C SER A 79 -8.41 -3.94 7.18
N TYR A 80 -9.46 -4.75 7.10
CA TYR A 80 -9.87 -5.42 5.86
C TYR A 80 -10.82 -4.59 4.99
N THR A 81 -11.25 -3.44 5.47
CA THR A 81 -12.27 -2.60 4.79
C THR A 81 -11.72 -1.80 3.62
N HIS A 82 -10.40 -1.64 3.52
CA HIS A 82 -9.77 -0.82 2.48
C HIS A 82 -8.99 -1.68 1.51
N GLY A 83 -9.39 -1.62 0.25
CA GLY A 83 -8.72 -2.35 -0.82
C GLY A 83 -7.39 -1.72 -1.24
N ILE A 84 -6.50 -2.54 -1.80
CA ILE A 84 -5.19 -2.11 -2.33
C ILE A 84 -5.39 -1.55 -3.75
N VAL A 85 -6.00 -0.39 -3.83
CA VAL A 85 -6.35 0.29 -5.08
C VAL A 85 -5.09 0.67 -5.85
N GLY A 86 -5.04 0.33 -7.14
CA GLY A 86 -3.91 0.63 -8.02
C GLY A 86 -2.77 -0.40 -7.95
N ASP A 87 -2.99 -1.55 -7.30
CA ASP A 87 -2.03 -2.65 -7.34
C ASP A 87 -1.85 -3.18 -8.77
N LEU A 88 -0.60 -3.50 -9.14
CA LEU A 88 -0.26 -3.92 -10.50
C LEU A 88 -0.96 -5.23 -10.90
N ASN A 89 -1.13 -6.17 -9.98
CA ASN A 89 -1.80 -7.43 -10.29
C ASN A 89 -3.31 -7.21 -10.44
N LEU A 90 -3.90 -6.34 -9.61
CA LEU A 90 -5.29 -5.92 -9.78
C LEU A 90 -5.49 -5.14 -11.09
N MET A 91 -4.55 -4.27 -11.46
CA MET A 91 -4.57 -3.59 -12.76
C MET A 91 -4.53 -4.58 -13.92
N ARG A 92 -3.69 -5.61 -13.86
CA ARG A 92 -3.63 -6.68 -14.87
C ARG A 92 -4.92 -7.49 -14.91
N LEU A 93 -5.45 -7.86 -13.75
CA LEU A 93 -6.74 -8.54 -13.65
C LEU A 93 -7.84 -7.74 -14.34
N CYS A 94 -7.98 -6.47 -13.99
CA CYS A 94 -8.96 -5.57 -14.63
C CYS A 94 -8.74 -5.45 -16.14
N THR A 95 -7.46 -5.35 -16.58
CA THR A 95 -7.13 -5.29 -18.02
C THR A 95 -7.63 -6.54 -18.74
N ASN A 96 -7.41 -7.73 -18.16
CA ASN A 96 -7.85 -8.99 -18.74
C ASN A 96 -9.39 -9.15 -18.74
N LEU A 97 -10.05 -8.65 -17.69
CA LEU A 97 -11.52 -8.70 -17.60
C LEU A 97 -12.20 -7.73 -18.56
N LEU A 98 -11.62 -6.54 -18.74
CA LEU A 98 -12.22 -5.46 -19.53
C LEU A 98 -11.80 -5.50 -21.01
N GLY A 99 -10.78 -6.30 -21.38
CA GLY A 99 -10.23 -6.32 -22.73
C GLY A 99 -9.57 -5.01 -23.18
N ARG A 100 -9.25 -4.11 -22.24
CA ARG A 100 -8.56 -2.84 -22.47
C ARG A 100 -7.61 -2.51 -21.32
N PRO A 101 -6.61 -1.64 -21.50
CA PRO A 101 -5.78 -1.16 -20.40
C PRO A 101 -6.64 -0.61 -19.25
N ALA A 102 -6.42 -1.15 -18.05
CA ALA A 102 -7.14 -0.72 -16.86
C ALA A 102 -6.51 0.53 -16.24
N THR A 103 -7.34 1.31 -15.58
CA THR A 103 -6.96 2.47 -14.78
C THR A 103 -7.04 2.17 -13.28
N VAL A 104 -6.46 3.03 -12.44
CA VAL A 104 -6.61 2.95 -10.98
C VAL A 104 -8.09 3.00 -10.58
N ALA A 105 -8.92 3.74 -11.33
CA ALA A 105 -10.36 3.81 -11.09
C ALA A 105 -11.06 2.47 -11.34
N ASP A 106 -10.59 1.67 -12.30
CA ASP A 106 -11.16 0.33 -12.55
C ASP A 106 -10.90 -0.61 -11.37
N THR A 107 -9.69 -0.58 -10.78
CA THR A 107 -9.42 -1.36 -9.57
C THR A 107 -10.27 -0.91 -8.37
N ARG A 108 -10.52 0.40 -8.25
CA ARG A 108 -11.40 0.93 -7.21
C ARG A 108 -12.83 0.43 -7.37
N ARG A 109 -13.36 0.41 -8.61
CA ARG A 109 -14.70 -0.13 -8.89
C ARG A 109 -14.77 -1.61 -8.57
N LEU A 110 -13.81 -2.40 -9.03
CA LEU A 110 -13.74 -3.83 -8.74
C LEU A 110 -13.81 -4.10 -7.23
N LEU A 111 -13.04 -3.35 -6.44
CA LEU A 111 -12.98 -3.55 -5.00
C LEU A 111 -14.20 -3.00 -4.25
N ALA A 112 -14.91 -2.03 -4.81
CA ALA A 112 -16.12 -1.47 -4.20
C ALA A 112 -17.24 -2.51 -4.05
N ASP A 113 -17.33 -3.48 -4.96
CA ASP A 113 -18.32 -4.56 -4.92
C ASP A 113 -18.17 -5.48 -3.70
N TYR A 114 -17.00 -5.49 -3.07
CA TYR A 114 -16.70 -6.28 -1.88
C TYR A 114 -16.97 -5.54 -0.56
N GLY A 115 -17.32 -4.26 -0.59
CA GLY A 115 -17.67 -3.47 0.59
C GLY A 115 -16.59 -3.55 1.70
N GLU A 116 -17.01 -3.97 2.88
CA GLU A 116 -16.12 -4.12 4.04
C GLU A 116 -15.01 -5.18 3.90
N TRP A 117 -15.08 -6.03 2.89
CA TRP A 117 -14.10 -7.08 2.59
C TRP A 117 -13.11 -6.68 1.49
N ALA A 118 -13.11 -5.44 1.03
CA ALA A 118 -12.31 -4.97 -0.10
C ALA A 118 -10.80 -5.23 0.09
N GLY A 119 -10.26 -5.10 1.30
CA GLY A 119 -8.87 -5.40 1.62
C GLY A 119 -8.55 -6.88 1.48
N LEU A 120 -9.39 -7.74 2.04
CA LEU A 120 -9.23 -9.19 1.94
C LEU A 120 -9.43 -9.67 0.50
N ALA A 121 -10.42 -9.13 -0.20
CA ALA A 121 -10.65 -9.39 -1.62
C ALA A 121 -9.42 -9.01 -2.46
N SER A 122 -8.74 -7.90 -2.14
CA SER A 122 -7.50 -7.51 -2.81
C SER A 122 -6.46 -8.64 -2.78
N LEU A 123 -6.25 -9.27 -1.60
CA LEU A 123 -5.28 -10.35 -1.46
C LEU A 123 -5.62 -11.55 -2.34
N HIS A 124 -6.89 -11.97 -2.35
CA HIS A 124 -7.32 -13.09 -3.17
C HIS A 124 -7.26 -12.78 -4.67
N LEU A 125 -7.73 -11.61 -5.07
CA LEU A 125 -7.76 -11.19 -6.46
C LEU A 125 -6.36 -10.98 -7.06
N MET A 126 -5.39 -10.48 -6.27
CA MET A 126 -4.00 -10.34 -6.71
C MET A 126 -3.35 -11.69 -7.08
N HIS A 127 -3.82 -12.79 -6.50
CA HIS A 127 -3.35 -14.15 -6.78
C HIS A 127 -4.19 -14.88 -7.83
N HIS A 128 -5.24 -14.24 -8.38
CA HIS A 128 -6.07 -14.85 -9.41
C HIS A 128 -5.24 -15.12 -10.69
N PRO A 129 -5.42 -16.28 -11.38
CA PRO A 129 -4.64 -16.62 -12.57
C PRO A 129 -4.65 -15.54 -13.66
N LEU A 130 -5.77 -14.85 -13.86
CA LEU A 130 -5.84 -13.72 -14.80
C LEU A 130 -4.99 -12.52 -14.40
N ALA A 131 -4.67 -12.32 -13.13
CA ALA A 131 -3.77 -11.24 -12.69
C ALA A 131 -2.32 -11.48 -13.14
N HIS A 132 -1.96 -12.72 -13.46
CA HIS A 132 -0.61 -13.10 -13.88
C HIS A 132 -0.50 -13.36 -15.39
N ARG A 133 -1.59 -13.39 -16.13
CA ARG A 133 -1.55 -13.48 -17.60
C ARG A 133 -0.93 -12.23 -18.18
N ARG A 134 0.16 -12.39 -18.93
CA ARG A 134 0.66 -11.33 -19.81
C ARG A 134 -0.25 -11.30 -21.04
N ASN A 135 -0.90 -10.18 -21.30
CA ASN A 135 -1.49 -9.95 -22.60
C ASN A 135 -0.34 -9.86 -23.61
N HIS A 136 -0.09 -10.93 -24.34
CA HIS A 136 0.62 -10.82 -25.59
C HIS A 136 -0.36 -10.14 -26.56
N ALA A 137 -0.36 -8.80 -26.54
CA ALA A 137 -0.92 -8.06 -27.66
C ALA A 137 -0.02 -8.38 -28.86
N ALA A 138 -0.58 -9.07 -29.84
CA ALA A 138 0.00 -9.27 -31.16
C ALA A 138 0.10 -7.90 -31.87
#